data_b6f0677cda9b333dba9dfe89a8897fcd
#
_entry.id   b6f0677cda9b333dba9dfe89a8897fcd
#
_cell.length_a   1.000
_cell.length_b   1.000
_cell.length_c   1.000
_cell.angle_alpha   90.00
_cell.angle_beta   90.00
_cell.angle_gamma   90.00
#
_symmetry.space_group_name_H-M   'P 1'
#
loop_
_entity.id
_entity.type
_entity.pdbx_description
1 polymer ?
#
loop_
_entity_poly.entity_id
_entity_poly.type
_entity_poly.pdbx_seq_one_letter_code
_entity_poly.pdbx_strand_id
1 'polypeptide(L)'
;LPLCKGYCMAINPLWRKTASQWVRQIDLWGRKHNFVAIRLSDIFFDFQSVYGDVNLAIELRNQVAKMIAANHFYLSAMFSEIADHNVALGFFGGFITDDEEQEFKGQINLKHTGTLPMVEAIRLLSLREAITEAATLSRIEALHLKGILDETERETLAAAFELLTGILLDKQISDFKEGKHVGYHVDPETLSGRQQKRLTEALKIIDDLRKRVKSEFTADIF
;
A
#
# COMPACT_ATOMS: atom_id res chain seq x y z
N LEU A 1 -6.49 -20.65 -9.31
CA LEU A 1 -5.61 -19.67 -8.65
C LEU A 1 -4.68 -20.42 -7.71
N PRO A 2 -3.38 -20.16 -7.72
CA PRO A 2 -2.45 -20.76 -6.77
C PRO A 2 -2.75 -20.28 -5.33
N LEU A 3 -2.48 -21.14 -4.34
CA LEU A 3 -2.64 -20.77 -2.94
C LEU A 3 -1.55 -19.75 -2.53
N CYS A 4 -1.93 -18.84 -1.65
CA CYS A 4 -0.99 -17.85 -1.12
C CYS A 4 0.14 -18.53 -0.32
N LYS A 5 1.40 -18.24 -0.66
CA LYS A 5 2.58 -18.76 0.04
C LYS A 5 2.88 -18.00 1.36
N GLY A 6 2.17 -16.89 1.63
CA GLY A 6 2.36 -16.03 2.80
C GLY A 6 1.70 -16.53 4.10
N TYR A 7 1.21 -17.76 4.13
CA TYR A 7 0.53 -18.36 5.29
C TYR A 7 -0.74 -17.61 5.79
N CYS A 8 -1.27 -16.65 5.02
CA CYS A 8 -2.53 -15.95 5.32
C CYS A 8 -3.74 -16.80 4.90
N MET A 9 -3.84 -18.00 5.48
CA MET A 9 -4.83 -19.01 5.09
C MET A 9 -5.78 -19.30 6.24
N ALA A 10 -7.05 -19.53 5.95
CA ALA A 10 -8.08 -19.90 6.95
C ALA A 10 -7.72 -21.17 7.74
N ILE A 11 -6.88 -22.05 7.19
CA ILE A 11 -6.37 -23.24 7.89
C ILE A 11 -5.31 -22.92 8.94
N ASN A 12 -4.66 -21.74 8.86
CA ASN A 12 -3.63 -21.35 9.82
C ASN A 12 -4.29 -20.82 11.11
N PRO A 13 -4.04 -21.43 12.29
CA PRO A 13 -4.60 -21.01 13.56
C PRO A 13 -4.30 -19.56 13.94
N LEU A 14 -3.20 -18.98 13.44
CA LEU A 14 -2.85 -17.57 13.64
C LEU A 14 -3.97 -16.63 13.20
N TRP A 15 -4.67 -16.97 12.12
CA TRP A 15 -5.73 -16.15 11.52
C TRP A 15 -7.15 -16.52 11.98
N ARG A 16 -7.31 -17.56 12.83
CA ARG A 16 -8.60 -17.98 13.37
C ARG A 16 -8.73 -17.59 14.84
N LYS A 17 -9.27 -16.41 15.09
CA LYS A 17 -9.37 -15.83 16.44
C LYS A 17 -10.75 -15.21 16.67
N THR A 18 -11.17 -15.13 17.92
CA THR A 18 -12.30 -14.29 18.33
C THR A 18 -11.92 -12.80 18.23
N ALA A 19 -12.91 -11.90 18.18
CA ALA A 19 -12.64 -10.46 18.16
C ALA A 19 -11.73 -10.02 19.34
N SER A 20 -12.01 -10.52 20.55
CA SER A 20 -11.20 -10.20 21.74
C SER A 20 -9.77 -10.75 21.67
N GLN A 21 -9.56 -11.89 21.01
CA GLN A 21 -8.21 -12.44 20.76
C GLN A 21 -7.46 -11.60 19.72
N TRP A 22 -8.17 -11.09 18.71
CA TRP A 22 -7.59 -10.19 17.72
C TRP A 22 -7.14 -8.88 18.35
N VAL A 23 -7.98 -8.22 19.16
CA VAL A 23 -7.60 -6.99 19.87
C VAL A 23 -6.33 -7.19 20.69
N ARG A 24 -6.24 -8.29 21.45
CA ARG A 24 -5.02 -8.63 22.22
C ARG A 24 -3.83 -8.92 21.34
N GLN A 25 -4.04 -9.56 20.19
CA GLN A 25 -2.94 -9.85 19.23
C GLN A 25 -2.35 -8.57 18.65
N ILE A 26 -3.19 -7.61 18.25
CA ILE A 26 -2.76 -6.33 17.71
C ILE A 26 -2.03 -5.51 18.79
N ASP A 27 -2.54 -5.48 20.02
CA ASP A 27 -1.85 -4.83 21.14
C ASP A 27 -0.45 -5.44 21.37
N LEU A 28 -0.34 -6.76 21.32
CA LEU A 28 0.95 -7.45 21.43
C LEU A 28 1.89 -7.13 20.27
N TRP A 29 1.38 -7.03 19.05
CA TRP A 29 2.18 -6.64 17.89
C TRP A 29 2.65 -5.18 18.02
N GLY A 30 1.78 -4.29 18.46
CA GLY A 30 2.11 -2.89 18.72
C GLY A 30 3.19 -2.68 19.77
N ARG A 31 3.32 -3.61 20.74
CA ARG A 31 4.36 -3.54 21.80
C ARG A 31 5.69 -4.20 21.41
N LYS A 32 5.67 -5.14 20.47
CA LYS A 32 6.86 -5.96 20.16
C LYS A 32 7.86 -5.29 19.24
N HIS A 33 7.47 -4.27 18.48
CA HIS A 33 8.33 -3.49 17.56
C HIS A 33 9.30 -4.34 16.70
N ASN A 34 8.91 -5.57 16.32
CA ASN A 34 9.71 -6.38 15.44
C ASN A 34 9.10 -6.45 14.03
N PHE A 35 9.96 -6.60 13.06
CA PHE A 35 9.64 -6.69 11.63
C PHE A 35 8.46 -7.63 11.33
N VAL A 36 8.48 -8.85 11.88
CA VAL A 36 7.43 -9.86 11.62
C VAL A 36 6.08 -9.40 12.16
N ALA A 37 6.04 -8.82 13.37
CA ALA A 37 4.81 -8.34 13.98
C ALA A 37 4.20 -7.19 13.17
N ILE A 38 5.04 -6.23 12.73
CA ILE A 38 4.61 -5.09 11.92
C ILE A 38 4.06 -5.58 10.58
N ARG A 39 4.77 -6.46 9.89
CA ARG A 39 4.35 -7.01 8.59
C ARG A 39 3.05 -7.82 8.65
N LEU A 40 2.85 -8.61 9.72
CA LEU A 40 1.60 -9.36 9.95
C LEU A 40 0.43 -8.42 10.23
N SER A 41 0.66 -7.33 10.98
CA SER A 41 -0.37 -6.34 11.25
C SER A 41 -0.74 -5.51 10.02
N ASP A 42 0.23 -5.19 9.16
CA ASP A 42 -0.01 -4.52 7.89
C ASP A 42 -0.98 -5.31 6.99
N ILE A 43 -0.76 -6.62 6.87
CA ILE A 43 -1.68 -7.52 6.19
C ILE A 43 -3.07 -7.53 6.86
N PHE A 44 -3.10 -7.51 8.20
CA PHE A 44 -4.35 -7.53 8.96
C PHE A 44 -5.20 -6.29 8.74
N PHE A 45 -4.63 -5.10 8.56
CA PHE A 45 -5.41 -3.86 8.43
C PHE A 45 -6.30 -3.78 7.19
N ASP A 46 -6.09 -4.63 6.21
CA ASP A 46 -6.90 -4.69 4.99
C ASP A 46 -7.99 -5.78 5.04
N PHE A 47 -8.27 -6.39 6.22
CA PHE A 47 -9.29 -7.41 6.32
C PHE A 47 -10.69 -6.87 5.99
N GLN A 48 -11.52 -7.71 5.37
CA GLN A 48 -12.90 -7.42 5.04
C GLN A 48 -13.79 -8.60 5.43
N SER A 49 -15.04 -8.29 5.85
CA SER A 49 -16.05 -9.32 6.05
C SER A 49 -16.49 -9.86 4.71
N VAL A 50 -16.41 -11.17 4.53
CA VAL A 50 -16.88 -11.86 3.33
C VAL A 50 -18.20 -12.60 3.60
N TYR A 51 -18.41 -13.04 4.83
CA TYR A 51 -19.61 -13.79 5.25
C TYR A 51 -19.83 -13.69 6.76
N GLY A 52 -21.06 -13.81 7.20
CA GLY A 52 -21.44 -13.78 8.60
C GLY A 52 -21.87 -12.39 9.08
N ASP A 53 -21.75 -12.15 10.40
CA ASP A 53 -22.12 -10.87 11.00
C ASP A 53 -21.06 -9.79 10.73
N VAL A 54 -21.41 -8.87 9.83
CA VAL A 54 -20.53 -7.74 9.44
C VAL A 54 -20.19 -6.83 10.62
N ASN A 55 -21.04 -6.76 11.67
CA ASN A 55 -20.81 -5.90 12.82
C ASN A 55 -19.57 -6.34 13.61
N LEU A 56 -19.27 -7.63 13.66
CA LEU A 56 -18.03 -8.12 14.28
C LEU A 56 -16.78 -7.52 13.62
N ALA A 57 -16.78 -7.42 12.28
CA ALA A 57 -15.68 -6.83 11.55
C ALA A 57 -15.60 -5.30 11.74
N ILE A 58 -16.75 -4.62 11.76
CA ILE A 58 -16.84 -3.16 11.96
C ILE A 58 -16.33 -2.81 13.37
N GLU A 59 -16.82 -3.49 14.41
CA GLU A 59 -16.41 -3.25 15.79
C GLU A 59 -14.92 -3.50 16.00
N LEU A 60 -14.40 -4.63 15.50
CA LEU A 60 -12.99 -4.94 15.58
C LEU A 60 -12.15 -3.89 14.88
N ARG A 61 -12.54 -3.46 13.68
CA ARG A 61 -11.83 -2.44 12.91
C ARG A 61 -11.79 -1.09 13.63
N ASN A 62 -12.93 -0.66 14.20
CA ASN A 62 -13.00 0.58 14.98
C ASN A 62 -12.12 0.54 16.24
N GLN A 63 -12.07 -0.59 16.95
CA GLN A 63 -11.21 -0.75 18.12
C GLN A 63 -9.74 -0.71 17.74
N VAL A 64 -9.36 -1.45 16.69
CA VAL A 64 -7.98 -1.52 16.21
C VAL A 64 -7.52 -0.16 15.69
N ALA A 65 -8.32 0.54 14.88
CA ALA A 65 -7.97 1.85 14.34
C ALA A 65 -7.66 2.86 15.45
N LYS A 66 -8.51 2.94 16.49
CA LYS A 66 -8.26 3.81 17.66
C LYS A 66 -6.99 3.44 18.42
N MET A 67 -6.74 2.15 18.57
CA MET A 67 -5.58 1.64 19.31
C MET A 67 -4.27 1.95 18.60
N ILE A 68 -4.26 1.82 17.27
CA ILE A 68 -3.08 2.11 16.45
C ILE A 68 -2.85 3.61 16.32
N ALA A 69 -3.88 4.41 16.09
CA ALA A 69 -3.76 5.87 16.00
C ALA A 69 -3.18 6.49 17.29
N ALA A 70 -3.42 5.87 18.44
CA ALA A 70 -2.87 6.27 19.73
C ALA A 70 -1.43 5.76 19.99
N ASN A 71 -0.87 4.94 19.10
CA ASN A 71 0.45 4.33 19.29
C ASN A 71 1.49 4.88 18.32
N HIS A 72 2.07 6.04 18.63
CA HIS A 72 3.07 6.71 17.79
C HIS A 72 4.30 5.84 17.52
N PHE A 73 4.78 5.06 18.49
CA PHE A 73 5.92 4.14 18.30
C PHE A 73 5.62 3.08 17.25
N TYR A 74 4.39 2.56 17.24
CA TYR A 74 3.99 1.58 16.26
C TYR A 74 3.89 2.17 14.85
N LEU A 75 3.32 3.36 14.73
CA LEU A 75 3.23 4.09 13.45
C LEU A 75 4.63 4.42 12.91
N SER A 76 5.55 4.87 13.77
CA SER A 76 6.94 5.12 13.39
C SER A 76 7.67 3.85 12.96
N ALA A 77 7.41 2.72 13.62
CA ALA A 77 7.98 1.44 13.22
C ALA A 77 7.40 0.95 11.87
N MET A 78 6.10 1.13 11.61
CA MET A 78 5.51 0.88 10.29
C MET A 78 6.12 1.78 9.22
N PHE A 79 6.31 3.06 9.53
CA PHE A 79 6.98 3.98 8.61
C PHE A 79 8.39 3.49 8.26
N SER A 80 9.17 3.04 9.23
CA SER A 80 10.54 2.55 9.02
C SER A 80 10.59 1.35 8.04
N GLU A 81 9.57 0.49 8.05
CA GLU A 81 9.47 -0.67 7.13
C GLU A 81 9.23 -0.26 5.66
N ILE A 82 8.53 0.85 5.45
CA ILE A 82 8.16 1.33 4.11
C ILE A 82 9.09 2.45 3.60
N ALA A 83 9.95 2.98 4.46
CA ALA A 83 10.79 4.14 4.15
C ALA A 83 11.71 3.93 2.94
N ASP A 84 12.16 2.70 2.72
CA ASP A 84 13.08 2.32 1.64
C ASP A 84 12.39 1.98 0.32
N HIS A 85 11.05 1.88 0.30
CA HIS A 85 10.32 1.64 -0.94
C HIS A 85 10.32 2.89 -1.81
N ASN A 86 11.13 2.88 -2.86
CA ASN A 86 11.30 4.02 -3.77
C ASN A 86 10.36 3.91 -4.99
N VAL A 87 10.09 5.03 -5.64
CA VAL A 87 9.40 5.05 -6.94
C VAL A 87 10.39 4.84 -8.10
N ALA A 88 9.89 4.32 -9.22
CA ALA A 88 10.70 4.09 -10.43
C ALA A 88 10.98 5.40 -11.18
N LEU A 89 11.42 6.44 -10.49
CA LEU A 89 11.67 7.76 -11.07
C LEU A 89 13.05 8.29 -10.64
N GLY A 90 13.92 8.50 -11.61
CA GLY A 90 15.24 9.09 -11.40
C GLY A 90 15.19 10.62 -11.24
N PHE A 91 16.27 11.19 -10.75
CA PHE A 91 16.41 12.62 -10.44
C PHE A 91 16.08 13.54 -11.63
N PHE A 92 16.39 13.13 -12.85
CA PHE A 92 16.10 13.89 -14.07
C PHE A 92 14.77 13.54 -14.73
N GLY A 93 13.91 12.76 -14.07
CA GLY A 93 12.59 12.37 -14.58
C GLY A 93 12.58 11.18 -15.53
N GLY A 94 13.72 10.51 -15.73
CA GLY A 94 13.80 9.22 -16.41
C GLY A 94 13.32 8.08 -15.54
N PHE A 95 12.87 7.00 -16.15
CA PHE A 95 12.47 5.81 -15.41
C PHE A 95 13.69 5.07 -14.85
N ILE A 96 13.56 4.59 -13.61
CA ILE A 96 14.48 3.61 -13.04
C ILE A 96 13.93 2.22 -13.40
N THR A 97 14.71 1.48 -14.16
CA THR A 97 14.34 0.15 -14.64
C THR A 97 15.13 -0.93 -13.91
N ASP A 98 14.63 -2.16 -13.96
CA ASP A 98 15.30 -3.31 -13.41
C ASP A 98 16.51 -3.67 -14.30
N ASP A 99 17.70 -3.79 -13.69
CA ASP A 99 18.94 -4.18 -14.35
C ASP A 99 19.55 -5.47 -13.77
N GLU A 100 18.97 -6.00 -12.66
CA GLU A 100 19.54 -7.15 -11.96
C GLU A 100 19.16 -8.48 -12.64
N GLU A 101 17.89 -8.61 -13.03
CA GLU A 101 17.38 -9.81 -13.67
C GLU A 101 17.33 -9.64 -15.19
N GLN A 102 18.03 -10.49 -15.93
CA GLN A 102 18.11 -10.43 -17.41
C GLN A 102 16.71 -10.47 -18.06
N GLU A 103 15.76 -11.19 -17.46
CA GLU A 103 14.38 -11.31 -17.94
C GLU A 103 13.63 -9.98 -17.90
N PHE A 104 13.92 -9.13 -16.90
CA PHE A 104 13.20 -7.87 -16.66
C PHE A 104 14.03 -6.62 -16.99
N LYS A 105 15.19 -6.81 -17.61
CA LYS A 105 16.08 -5.72 -17.95
C LYS A 105 15.37 -4.64 -18.77
N GLY A 106 15.49 -3.39 -18.33
CA GLY A 106 14.84 -2.24 -18.97
C GLY A 106 13.36 -2.06 -18.61
N GLN A 107 12.79 -2.93 -17.79
CA GLN A 107 11.39 -2.85 -17.35
C GLN A 107 11.27 -2.23 -15.96
N ILE A 108 10.08 -1.70 -15.65
CA ILE A 108 9.72 -1.14 -14.35
C ILE A 108 8.90 -2.17 -13.61
N ASN A 109 9.28 -2.55 -12.39
CA ASN A 109 8.39 -3.31 -11.50
C ASN A 109 7.30 -2.38 -10.94
N LEU A 110 6.26 -2.15 -11.72
CA LEU A 110 5.25 -1.13 -11.44
C LEU A 110 4.46 -1.39 -10.15
N LYS A 111 4.41 -2.63 -9.68
CA LYS A 111 3.85 -2.94 -8.37
C LYS A 111 4.73 -2.41 -7.25
N HIS A 112 6.01 -2.77 -7.24
CA HIS A 112 6.91 -2.46 -6.12
C HIS A 112 7.42 -1.02 -6.12
N THR A 113 7.54 -0.40 -7.30
CA THR A 113 8.06 0.96 -7.44
C THR A 113 7.02 1.97 -7.94
N GLY A 114 5.75 1.60 -7.92
CA GLY A 114 4.62 2.46 -8.29
C GLY A 114 3.46 2.34 -7.31
N THR A 115 2.65 1.27 -7.42
CA THR A 115 1.43 1.16 -6.60
C THR A 115 1.71 0.93 -5.12
N LEU A 116 2.69 0.09 -4.76
CA LEU A 116 2.97 -0.26 -3.37
C LEU A 116 3.39 0.96 -2.52
N PRO A 117 4.36 1.81 -2.93
CA PRO A 117 4.74 2.99 -2.16
C PRO A 117 3.56 3.93 -1.88
N MET A 118 2.63 4.06 -2.83
CA MET A 118 1.43 4.86 -2.65
C MET A 118 0.45 4.23 -1.65
N VAL A 119 0.16 2.93 -1.83
CA VAL A 119 -0.75 2.18 -0.95
C VAL A 119 -0.29 2.24 0.50
N GLU A 120 1.00 2.07 0.74
CA GLU A 120 1.62 2.09 2.06
C GLU A 120 1.55 3.49 2.69
N ALA A 121 1.89 4.55 1.93
CA ALA A 121 1.82 5.92 2.41
C ALA A 121 0.37 6.32 2.78
N ILE A 122 -0.60 6.04 1.93
CA ILE A 122 -2.02 6.31 2.18
C ILE A 122 -2.54 5.48 3.36
N ARG A 123 -2.13 4.20 3.48
CA ARG A 123 -2.49 3.35 4.63
C ARG A 123 -1.96 3.93 5.94
N LEU A 124 -0.69 4.32 5.96
CA LEU A 124 -0.05 4.86 7.17
C LEU A 124 -0.74 6.16 7.64
N LEU A 125 -1.03 7.10 6.73
CA LEU A 125 -1.82 8.30 7.03
C LEU A 125 -3.21 7.92 7.56
N SER A 126 -3.87 6.95 6.93
CA SER A 126 -5.20 6.49 7.35
C SER A 126 -5.21 5.86 8.74
N LEU A 127 -4.20 5.08 9.08
CA LEU A 127 -4.05 4.48 10.41
C LEU A 127 -3.81 5.54 11.49
N ARG A 128 -3.00 6.55 11.20
CA ARG A 128 -2.78 7.71 12.09
C ARG A 128 -4.08 8.43 12.40
N GLU A 129 -4.93 8.60 11.40
CA GLU A 129 -6.20 9.30 11.50
C GLU A 129 -7.38 8.40 11.97
N ALA A 130 -7.11 7.18 12.41
CA ALA A 130 -8.12 6.20 12.79
C ALA A 130 -9.18 5.95 11.69
N ILE A 131 -8.79 6.04 10.43
CA ILE A 131 -9.64 5.72 9.27
C ILE A 131 -9.77 4.22 9.14
N THR A 132 -10.98 3.74 8.90
CA THR A 132 -11.32 2.32 8.90
C THR A 132 -11.52 1.71 7.52
N GLU A 133 -11.48 2.50 6.48
CA GLU A 133 -11.56 2.06 5.09
C GLU A 133 -10.36 1.17 4.74
N ALA A 134 -10.61 0.12 3.92
CA ALA A 134 -9.56 -0.79 3.47
C ALA A 134 -9.06 -0.47 2.04
N ALA A 135 -9.95 -0.03 1.16
CA ALA A 135 -9.60 0.28 -0.22
C ALA A 135 -8.86 1.63 -0.32
N THR A 136 -7.80 1.68 -1.14
CA THR A 136 -6.94 2.89 -1.27
C THR A 136 -7.72 4.12 -1.69
N LEU A 137 -8.61 4.03 -2.69
CA LEU A 137 -9.44 5.16 -3.13
C LEU A 137 -10.38 5.65 -2.02
N SER A 138 -10.97 4.72 -1.25
CA SER A 138 -11.82 5.10 -0.10
C SER A 138 -11.02 5.76 1.01
N ARG A 139 -9.77 5.34 1.23
CA ARG A 139 -8.84 5.99 2.17
C ARG A 139 -8.48 7.40 1.74
N ILE A 140 -8.20 7.62 0.46
CA ILE A 140 -7.91 8.96 -0.10
C ILE A 140 -9.10 9.88 0.16
N GLU A 141 -10.32 9.44 -0.14
CA GLU A 141 -11.54 10.21 0.10
C GLU A 141 -11.72 10.51 1.61
N ALA A 142 -11.56 9.52 2.47
CA ALA A 142 -11.68 9.69 3.92
C ALA A 142 -10.61 10.64 4.50
N LEU A 143 -9.39 10.62 3.98
CA LEU A 143 -8.33 11.55 4.34
C LEU A 143 -8.68 12.99 3.91
N HIS A 144 -9.25 13.15 2.71
CA HIS A 144 -9.75 14.44 2.25
C HIS A 144 -10.88 14.97 3.14
N LEU A 145 -11.88 14.17 3.45
CA LEU A 145 -12.99 14.55 4.34
C LEU A 145 -12.51 14.93 5.76
N LYS A 146 -11.37 14.44 6.20
CA LYS A 146 -10.71 14.85 7.46
C LYS A 146 -9.81 16.09 7.32
N GLY A 147 -9.65 16.64 6.12
CA GLY A 147 -8.78 17.79 5.86
C GLY A 147 -7.29 17.49 5.88
N ILE A 148 -6.91 16.20 5.79
CA ILE A 148 -5.50 15.76 5.71
C ILE A 148 -4.97 15.91 4.29
N LEU A 149 -5.81 15.66 3.29
CA LEU A 149 -5.53 15.91 1.88
C LEU A 149 -6.44 17.04 1.41
N ASP A 150 -5.88 17.98 0.66
CA ASP A 150 -6.69 18.98 -0.03
C ASP A 150 -7.38 18.38 -1.27
N GLU A 151 -8.25 19.16 -1.94
CA GLU A 151 -9.00 18.71 -3.11
C GLU A 151 -8.07 18.29 -4.26
N THR A 152 -7.00 19.06 -4.50
CA THR A 152 -6.03 18.77 -5.56
C THR A 152 -5.25 17.50 -5.29
N GLU A 153 -4.82 17.30 -4.04
CA GLU A 153 -4.15 16.07 -3.61
C GLU A 153 -5.07 14.86 -3.78
N ARG A 154 -6.34 14.97 -3.35
CA ARG A 154 -7.35 13.92 -3.51
C ARG A 154 -7.50 13.50 -4.97
N GLU A 155 -7.72 14.46 -5.86
CA GLU A 155 -7.93 14.19 -7.29
C GLU A 155 -6.70 13.59 -7.96
N THR A 156 -5.53 14.19 -7.72
CA THR A 156 -4.28 13.75 -8.37
C THR A 156 -3.82 12.39 -7.88
N LEU A 157 -3.95 12.10 -6.58
CA LEU A 157 -3.64 10.79 -6.01
C LEU A 157 -4.60 9.71 -6.52
N ALA A 158 -5.90 9.98 -6.56
CA ALA A 158 -6.87 9.03 -7.10
C ALA A 158 -6.57 8.71 -8.58
N ALA A 159 -6.33 9.75 -9.41
CA ALA A 159 -5.99 9.59 -10.81
C ALA A 159 -4.65 8.84 -11.02
N ALA A 160 -3.65 9.08 -10.18
CA ALA A 160 -2.38 8.36 -10.21
C ALA A 160 -2.57 6.86 -9.88
N PHE A 161 -3.36 6.54 -8.85
CA PHE A 161 -3.66 5.17 -8.49
C PHE A 161 -4.40 4.41 -9.59
N GLU A 162 -5.43 5.02 -10.18
CA GLU A 162 -6.18 4.46 -11.29
C GLU A 162 -5.31 4.24 -12.53
N LEU A 163 -4.44 5.19 -12.87
CA LEU A 163 -3.51 5.05 -13.99
C LEU A 163 -2.55 3.87 -13.79
N LEU A 164 -1.89 3.79 -12.63
CA LEU A 164 -0.92 2.74 -12.36
C LEU A 164 -1.57 1.35 -12.32
N THR A 165 -2.72 1.23 -11.67
CA THR A 165 -3.46 -0.02 -11.60
C THR A 165 -4.01 -0.42 -12.97
N GLY A 166 -4.44 0.54 -13.79
CA GLY A 166 -4.88 0.31 -15.16
C GLY A 166 -3.74 -0.23 -16.04
N ILE A 167 -2.57 0.42 -16.05
CA ILE A 167 -1.39 -0.05 -16.82
C ILE A 167 -1.00 -1.48 -16.37
N LEU A 168 -0.98 -1.72 -15.06
CA LEU A 168 -0.63 -3.03 -14.52
C LEU A 168 -1.63 -4.11 -14.91
N LEU A 169 -2.93 -3.81 -14.85
CA LEU A 169 -3.99 -4.73 -15.24
C LEU A 169 -3.94 -5.04 -16.74
N ASP A 170 -3.75 -4.05 -17.59
CA ASP A 170 -3.62 -4.23 -19.04
C ASP A 170 -2.44 -5.16 -19.36
N LYS A 171 -1.29 -4.95 -18.71
CA LYS A 171 -0.12 -5.82 -18.84
C LYS A 171 -0.43 -7.26 -18.41
N GLN A 172 -1.07 -7.44 -17.26
CA GLN A 172 -1.43 -8.76 -16.74
C GLN A 172 -2.42 -9.50 -17.65
N ILE A 173 -3.39 -8.78 -18.22
CA ILE A 173 -4.33 -9.34 -19.18
C ILE A 173 -3.61 -9.77 -20.48
N SER A 174 -2.65 -8.96 -20.95
CA SER A 174 -1.84 -9.32 -22.12
C SER A 174 -1.01 -10.58 -21.87
N ASP A 175 -0.30 -10.64 -20.73
CA ASP A 175 0.48 -11.81 -20.34
C ASP A 175 -0.38 -13.08 -20.30
N PHE A 176 -1.54 -12.97 -19.67
CA PHE A 176 -2.49 -14.10 -19.58
C PHE A 176 -2.94 -14.59 -20.96
N LYS A 177 -3.30 -13.66 -21.87
CA LYS A 177 -3.74 -13.98 -23.24
C LYS A 177 -2.64 -14.63 -24.08
N GLU A 178 -1.40 -14.25 -23.83
CA GLU A 178 -0.21 -14.76 -24.51
C GLU A 178 0.33 -16.06 -23.88
N GLY A 179 -0.28 -16.55 -22.79
CA GLY A 179 0.18 -17.72 -22.06
C GLY A 179 1.50 -17.50 -21.31
N LYS A 180 1.89 -16.24 -21.08
CA LYS A 180 3.08 -15.85 -20.33
C LYS A 180 2.82 -15.89 -18.82
N HIS A 181 3.89 -15.86 -18.05
CA HIS A 181 3.78 -15.66 -16.60
C HIS A 181 3.22 -14.27 -16.30
N VAL A 182 2.11 -14.19 -15.58
CA VAL A 182 1.49 -12.91 -15.19
C VAL A 182 2.35 -12.21 -14.15
N GLY A 183 2.97 -11.11 -14.55
CA GLY A 183 3.94 -10.38 -13.74
C GLY A 183 3.55 -8.94 -13.42
N TYR A 184 4.52 -8.19 -12.90
CA TYR A 184 4.36 -6.79 -12.51
C TYR A 184 5.33 -5.85 -13.24
N HIS A 185 6.15 -6.40 -14.15
CA HIS A 185 7.14 -5.66 -14.91
C HIS A 185 6.51 -5.10 -16.19
N VAL A 186 6.63 -3.82 -16.38
CA VAL A 186 6.12 -3.08 -17.54
C VAL A 186 7.30 -2.47 -18.26
N ASP A 187 7.42 -2.74 -19.54
CA ASP A 187 8.39 -2.09 -20.40
C ASP A 187 7.90 -0.70 -20.78
N PRO A 188 8.54 0.39 -20.30
CA PRO A 188 8.11 1.74 -20.60
C PRO A 188 8.19 2.08 -22.10
N GLU A 189 9.01 1.40 -22.89
CA GLU A 189 9.12 1.63 -24.33
C GLU A 189 7.88 1.13 -25.09
N THR A 190 7.11 0.20 -24.51
CA THR A 190 5.84 -0.26 -25.09
C THR A 190 4.69 0.73 -24.89
N LEU A 191 4.87 1.70 -23.98
CA LEU A 191 3.92 2.76 -23.73
C LEU A 191 4.05 3.88 -24.75
N SER A 192 2.91 4.42 -25.21
CA SER A 192 2.93 5.64 -26.03
C SER A 192 3.56 6.81 -25.26
N GLY A 193 4.14 7.78 -25.97
CA GLY A 193 4.75 8.97 -25.33
C GLY A 193 3.79 9.72 -24.40
N ARG A 194 2.48 9.70 -24.69
CA ARG A 194 1.44 10.26 -23.80
C ARG A 194 1.29 9.44 -22.52
N GLN A 195 1.33 8.11 -22.62
CA GLN A 195 1.26 7.24 -21.44
C GLN A 195 2.53 7.35 -20.59
N GLN A 196 3.70 7.40 -21.21
CA GLN A 196 4.97 7.63 -20.49
C GLN A 196 4.96 8.94 -19.71
N LYS A 197 4.48 10.03 -20.33
CA LYS A 197 4.35 11.32 -19.66
C LYS A 197 3.41 11.25 -18.45
N ARG A 198 2.22 10.64 -18.61
CA ARG A 198 1.26 10.45 -17.51
C ARG A 198 1.83 9.57 -16.41
N LEU A 199 2.57 8.50 -16.76
CA LEU A 199 3.22 7.64 -15.79
C LEU A 199 4.30 8.41 -15.00
N THR A 200 5.12 9.23 -15.67
CA THR A 200 6.10 10.09 -15.00
C THR A 200 5.42 11.07 -14.02
N GLU A 201 4.31 11.69 -14.42
CA GLU A 201 3.53 12.60 -13.56
C GLU A 201 2.96 11.86 -12.34
N ALA A 202 2.38 10.68 -12.54
CA ALA A 202 1.86 9.85 -11.44
C ALA A 202 2.96 9.44 -10.45
N LEU A 203 4.12 9.01 -10.94
CA LEU A 203 5.24 8.64 -10.07
C LEU A 203 5.79 9.85 -9.29
N LYS A 204 5.79 11.07 -9.86
CA LYS A 204 6.13 12.31 -9.13
C LYS A 204 5.17 12.57 -7.99
N ILE A 205 3.86 12.47 -8.24
CA ILE A 205 2.82 12.66 -7.20
C ILE A 205 3.04 11.69 -6.04
N ILE A 206 3.38 10.43 -6.34
CA ILE A 206 3.65 9.41 -5.33
C ILE A 206 4.94 9.72 -4.56
N ASP A 207 5.99 10.17 -5.24
CA ASP A 207 7.25 10.53 -4.59
C ASP A 207 7.08 11.74 -3.65
N ASP A 208 6.27 12.72 -4.05
CA ASP A 208 5.96 13.89 -3.22
C ASP A 208 5.12 13.48 -1.99
N LEU A 209 4.14 12.60 -2.14
CA LEU A 209 3.40 12.02 -1.02
C LEU A 209 4.34 11.29 -0.05
N ARG A 210 5.26 10.47 -0.56
CA ARG A 210 6.25 9.74 0.26
C ARG A 210 7.16 10.69 1.03
N LYS A 211 7.67 11.73 0.37
CA LYS A 211 8.51 12.78 1.02
C LYS A 211 7.74 13.48 2.14
N ARG A 212 6.47 13.82 1.90
CA ARG A 212 5.59 14.39 2.91
C ARG A 212 5.43 13.44 4.11
N VAL A 213 5.06 12.18 3.87
CA VAL A 213 4.93 11.16 4.91
C VAL A 213 6.24 11.00 5.67
N LYS A 214 7.38 10.94 4.98
CA LYS A 214 8.69 10.88 5.60
C LYS A 214 8.92 12.07 6.53
N SER A 215 8.63 13.29 6.07
CA SER A 215 8.79 14.49 6.90
C SER A 215 7.89 14.45 8.14
N GLU A 216 6.62 14.07 8.00
CA GLU A 216 5.66 14.03 9.10
C GLU A 216 6.03 12.98 10.16
N PHE A 217 6.43 11.77 9.74
CA PHE A 217 6.75 10.69 10.67
C PHE A 217 8.18 10.72 11.24
N THR A 218 9.09 11.51 10.66
CA THR A 218 10.42 11.73 11.25
C THR A 218 10.46 12.94 12.16
N ALA A 219 9.59 13.94 11.98
CA ALA A 219 9.49 15.09 12.87
C ALA A 219 9.01 14.70 14.29
N ASP A 220 8.21 13.65 14.42
CA ASP A 220 7.69 13.16 15.70
C ASP A 220 8.74 12.40 16.55
N ILE A 221 9.97 12.22 16.03
CA ILE A 221 11.07 11.51 16.72
C ILE A 221 11.96 12.49 17.50
N PHE A 222 11.85 13.79 17.29
CA PHE A 222 12.61 14.86 17.95
C PHE A 222 11.71 15.80 18.75
#